data_f46d8c5d03a1b23c735ef4c7386009b4
#
_entry.id   f46d8c5d03a1b23c735ef4c7386009b4
#
_cell.length_a   1.000
_cell.length_b   1.000
_cell.length_c   1.000
_cell.angle_alpha   90.00
_cell.angle_beta   90.00
_cell.angle_gamma   90.00
#
_symmetry.space_group_name_H-M   'P 1'
#
loop_
_entity.id
_entity.type
_entity.pdbx_description
1 polymer ?
#
loop_
_entity_poly.entity_id
_entity_poly.type
_entity_poly.pdbx_seq_one_letter_code
_entity_poly.pdbx_strand_id
1 'polypeptide(L)'
;ARNSLWYHKKKCSIAQGECKSNTNDISVTDIDKELLIKMLLKNQDIMEGVILKNSDVMDKMIEMMPQLGNNSHNTNSNNTNNFNIQMFLNDHCKNAMNLTDFIQSLPITSETYDSTIENGLTKTITSMMLNGLNELDILERPIHCTDATRKTLYVKDSDTWEKDNELLHIIKGIKELSLKQRTLISKWKDANKGWRTDENLQSKMTNLVFNSMTQIESDEKETGKIIRSISKKVYLDNETKQSYI
;
A
#
# COMPACT_ATOMS: atom_id res chain seq x y z
N ALA A 1 -7.54 33.83 -27.42
CA ALA A 1 -8.20 33.71 -26.12
C ALA A 1 -9.50 34.53 -25.97
N ARG A 2 -10.11 35.03 -27.10
CA ARG A 2 -11.36 35.82 -27.05
C ARG A 2 -12.63 35.04 -27.45
N ASN A 3 -12.51 33.83 -27.97
CA ASN A 3 -13.66 33.09 -28.53
C ASN A 3 -14.32 32.08 -27.55
N SER A 4 -13.69 31.82 -26.40
CA SER A 4 -14.24 30.88 -25.42
C SER A 4 -15.41 31.45 -24.60
N LEU A 5 -15.42 32.75 -24.35
CA LEU A 5 -16.47 33.40 -23.54
C LEU A 5 -17.81 33.55 -24.30
N TRP A 6 -17.75 33.62 -25.61
CA TRP A 6 -18.96 33.77 -26.45
C TRP A 6 -19.75 32.47 -26.59
N TYR A 7 -19.06 31.34 -26.61
CA TYR A 7 -19.72 30.01 -26.62
C TYR A 7 -20.39 29.66 -25.27
N HIS A 8 -19.84 30.13 -24.15
CA HIS A 8 -20.44 29.91 -22.84
C HIS A 8 -21.75 30.71 -22.64
N LYS A 9 -21.83 31.96 -23.17
CA LYS A 9 -23.02 32.76 -23.10
C LYS A 9 -24.21 32.22 -23.91
N LYS A 10 -23.94 31.52 -25.03
CA LYS A 10 -24.98 30.96 -25.88
C LYS A 10 -25.62 29.67 -25.35
N LYS A 11 -24.91 28.92 -24.47
CA LYS A 11 -25.46 27.73 -23.81
C LYS A 11 -26.27 28.03 -22.55
N CYS A 12 -26.02 29.16 -21.88
CA CYS A 12 -26.77 29.56 -20.67
C CYS A 12 -28.11 30.25 -20.95
N SER A 13 -28.38 30.73 -22.18
CA SER A 13 -29.64 31.41 -22.51
C SER A 13 -30.78 30.48 -22.94
N ILE A 14 -30.58 29.17 -22.97
CA ILE A 14 -31.62 28.19 -23.36
C ILE A 14 -32.26 27.49 -22.14
N ALA A 15 -31.81 27.78 -20.92
CA ALA A 15 -32.28 27.14 -19.69
C ALA A 15 -33.15 28.08 -18.79
N GLN A 16 -33.85 29.06 -19.39
CA GLN A 16 -34.91 29.79 -18.69
C GLN A 16 -36.29 29.36 -19.19
N GLY A 17 -36.64 28.12 -18.87
CA GLY A 17 -38.01 27.63 -18.91
C GLY A 17 -38.42 27.32 -17.47
N GLU A 18 -39.50 27.95 -17.06
CA GLU A 18 -40.10 27.98 -15.74
C GLU A 18 -40.14 26.62 -15.04
N CYS A 19 -39.38 26.46 -13.95
CA CYS A 19 -39.61 25.44 -12.94
C CYS A 19 -40.40 26.08 -11.79
N LYS A 20 -41.66 25.70 -11.70
CA LYS A 20 -42.50 25.98 -10.52
C LYS A 20 -41.85 25.30 -9.33
N SER A 21 -41.50 26.08 -8.33
CA SER A 21 -41.01 25.71 -7.04
C SER A 21 -42.06 24.87 -6.29
N ASN A 22 -41.81 23.57 -6.14
CA ASN A 22 -42.27 22.82 -4.99
C ASN A 22 -41.08 22.72 -4.04
N THR A 23 -40.97 23.70 -3.18
CA THR A 23 -40.07 23.64 -2.03
C THR A 23 -40.64 22.66 -1.02
N ASN A 24 -40.25 21.41 -1.12
CA ASN A 24 -40.07 20.58 0.05
C ASN A 24 -38.61 20.79 0.45
N ASP A 25 -38.40 21.69 1.40
CA ASP A 25 -37.15 21.78 2.14
C ASP A 25 -36.88 20.45 2.86
N ILE A 26 -36.28 19.51 2.17
CA ILE A 26 -35.54 18.46 2.79
C ILE A 26 -34.19 19.09 3.13
N SER A 27 -34.03 19.46 4.37
CA SER A 27 -32.76 19.91 4.93
C SER A 27 -31.73 18.84 4.67
N VAL A 28 -30.74 19.16 3.84
CA VAL A 28 -29.61 18.28 3.47
C VAL A 28 -28.69 17.96 4.69
N THR A 29 -29.12 18.37 5.89
CA THR A 29 -28.37 18.20 7.14
C THR A 29 -28.57 16.85 7.83
N ASP A 30 -29.55 16.03 7.40
CA ASP A 30 -29.87 14.73 8.00
C ASP A 30 -29.91 13.56 7.00
N ILE A 31 -29.35 13.70 5.82
CA ILE A 31 -28.99 12.52 5.04
C ILE A 31 -27.90 11.82 5.84
N ASP A 32 -28.42 11.21 6.80
CA ASP A 32 -28.01 10.04 7.51
C ASP A 32 -26.51 9.77 7.37
N LYS A 33 -25.70 10.57 8.11
CA LYS A 33 -24.28 10.24 8.34
C LYS A 33 -24.17 8.77 8.72
N GLU A 34 -25.15 8.21 9.44
CA GLU A 34 -25.23 6.81 9.80
C GLU A 34 -25.49 5.91 8.58
N LEU A 35 -26.32 6.32 7.63
CA LEU A 35 -26.55 5.60 6.38
C LEU A 35 -25.31 5.64 5.49
N LEU A 36 -24.63 6.78 5.38
CA LEU A 36 -23.41 6.94 4.63
C LEU A 36 -22.28 6.06 5.22
N ILE A 37 -22.13 6.09 6.53
CA ILE A 37 -21.16 5.24 7.24
C ILE A 37 -21.51 3.77 7.05
N LYS A 38 -22.81 3.41 7.08
CA LYS A 38 -23.27 2.04 6.87
C LYS A 38 -23.03 1.55 5.44
N MET A 39 -23.22 2.44 4.44
CA MET A 39 -22.86 2.17 3.05
C MET A 39 -21.34 2.00 2.86
N LEU A 40 -20.54 2.85 3.48
CA LEU A 40 -19.08 2.76 3.43
C LEU A 40 -18.58 1.46 4.06
N LEU A 41 -19.16 1.05 5.20
CA LEU A 41 -18.80 -0.20 5.85
C LEU A 41 -19.22 -1.42 5.03
N LYS A 42 -20.40 -1.38 4.40
CA LYS A 42 -20.86 -2.45 3.50
C LYS A 42 -19.97 -2.56 2.26
N ASN A 43 -19.50 -1.44 1.72
CA ASN A 43 -18.53 -1.44 0.61
C ASN A 43 -17.18 -2.01 1.07
N GLN A 44 -16.78 -1.81 2.32
CA GLN A 44 -15.59 -2.40 2.90
C GLN A 44 -15.70 -3.93 2.93
N ASP A 45 -16.83 -4.48 3.39
CA ASP A 45 -17.08 -5.94 3.42
C ASP A 45 -17.02 -6.54 2.00
N ILE A 46 -17.58 -5.83 1.01
CA ILE A 46 -17.53 -6.23 -0.41
C ILE A 46 -16.09 -6.19 -0.93
N MET A 47 -15.33 -5.14 -0.63
CA MET A 47 -13.92 -5.04 -1.02
C MET A 47 -13.07 -6.13 -0.39
N GLU A 48 -13.29 -6.45 0.88
CA GLU A 48 -12.61 -7.55 1.56
C GLU A 48 -12.86 -8.89 0.83
N GLY A 49 -14.10 -9.18 0.47
CA GLY A 49 -14.46 -10.37 -0.30
C GLY A 49 -13.85 -10.41 -1.70
N VAL A 50 -13.71 -9.26 -2.37
CA VAL A 50 -13.07 -9.16 -3.70
C VAL A 50 -11.55 -9.35 -3.59
N ILE A 51 -10.93 -8.78 -2.56
CA ILE A 51 -9.47 -8.88 -2.35
C ILE A 51 -9.08 -10.32 -2.02
N LEU A 52 -9.84 -11.01 -1.15
CA LEU A 52 -9.59 -12.41 -0.83
C LEU A 52 -9.70 -13.31 -2.09
N LYS A 53 -10.72 -13.08 -2.93
CA LYS A 53 -10.86 -13.82 -4.21
C LYS A 53 -9.74 -13.51 -5.20
N ASN A 54 -9.26 -12.27 -5.24
CA ASN A 54 -8.14 -11.89 -6.10
C ASN A 54 -6.81 -12.45 -5.60
N SER A 55 -6.64 -12.62 -4.28
CA SER A 55 -5.48 -13.30 -3.71
C SER A 55 -5.40 -14.75 -4.20
N ASP A 56 -6.50 -15.49 -4.14
CA ASP A 56 -6.57 -16.89 -4.63
C ASP A 56 -6.24 -17.02 -6.13
N VAL A 57 -6.65 -16.02 -6.94
CA VAL A 57 -6.32 -15.99 -8.37
C VAL A 57 -4.84 -15.71 -8.59
N MET A 58 -4.24 -14.83 -7.77
CA MET A 58 -2.84 -14.48 -7.85
C MET A 58 -1.94 -15.63 -7.41
N ASP A 59 -2.32 -16.35 -6.34
CA ASP A 59 -1.61 -17.54 -5.88
C ASP A 59 -1.60 -18.63 -6.96
N LYS A 60 -2.74 -18.83 -7.66
CA LYS A 60 -2.83 -19.74 -8.80
C LYS A 60 -2.01 -19.28 -10.01
N MET A 61 -1.88 -17.98 -10.25
CA MET A 61 -1.00 -17.45 -11.31
C MET A 61 0.48 -17.68 -10.98
N ILE A 62 0.87 -17.55 -9.72
CA ILE A 62 2.23 -17.81 -9.26
C ILE A 62 2.56 -19.33 -9.40
N GLU A 63 1.62 -20.20 -9.04
CA GLU A 63 1.77 -21.65 -9.22
C GLU A 63 1.87 -22.08 -10.70
N MET A 64 1.25 -21.35 -11.61
CA MET A 64 1.27 -21.64 -13.05
C MET A 64 2.45 -21.00 -13.79
N MET A 65 3.28 -20.16 -13.15
CA MET A 65 4.49 -19.66 -13.78
C MET A 65 5.47 -20.83 -13.96
N PRO A 66 5.82 -21.22 -15.20
CA PRO A 66 6.86 -22.22 -15.42
C PRO A 66 8.15 -21.68 -14.82
N GLN A 67 8.87 -22.54 -14.10
CA GLN A 67 10.21 -22.27 -13.63
C GLN A 67 11.09 -21.96 -14.86
N LEU A 68 11.14 -20.70 -15.22
CA LEU A 68 12.07 -20.22 -16.25
C LEU A 68 13.47 -20.31 -15.65
N GLY A 69 14.20 -21.29 -16.16
CA GLY A 69 15.49 -21.71 -15.70
C GLY A 69 16.47 -20.56 -15.47
N ASN A 70 17.13 -20.63 -14.34
CA ASN A 70 18.36 -19.94 -14.04
C ASN A 70 19.45 -20.35 -15.05
N ASN A 71 19.56 -19.63 -16.17
CA ASN A 71 20.75 -19.66 -17.00
C ASN A 71 21.12 -18.23 -17.40
N SER A 72 21.77 -17.54 -16.48
CA SER A 72 22.59 -16.39 -16.81
C SER A 72 23.99 -16.62 -16.23
N HIS A 73 24.74 -17.53 -16.86
CA HIS A 73 26.18 -17.51 -16.77
C HIS A 73 26.68 -16.33 -17.61
N ASN A 74 26.83 -15.19 -17.01
CA ASN A 74 27.63 -14.12 -17.58
C ASN A 74 29.03 -14.18 -16.96
N THR A 75 29.87 -15.07 -17.51
CA THR A 75 31.31 -15.13 -17.26
C THR A 75 32.00 -14.19 -18.22
N ASN A 76 32.20 -12.92 -17.82
CA ASN A 76 33.35 -12.10 -18.25
C ASN A 76 33.29 -10.73 -17.57
N SER A 77 33.96 -10.61 -16.44
CA SER A 77 34.57 -9.34 -16.03
C SER A 77 35.67 -9.64 -15.04
N ASN A 78 36.92 -9.47 -15.48
CA ASN A 78 38.08 -9.41 -14.62
C ASN A 78 37.97 -8.18 -13.72
N ASN A 79 37.30 -8.32 -12.58
CA ASN A 79 37.34 -7.34 -11.51
C ASN A 79 37.35 -8.10 -10.17
N THR A 80 38.51 -8.06 -9.51
CA THR A 80 38.86 -8.86 -8.34
C THR A 80 38.14 -8.49 -7.04
N ASN A 81 37.05 -7.71 -7.10
CA ASN A 81 36.20 -7.34 -5.95
C ASN A 81 34.74 -7.22 -6.38
N ASN A 82 34.16 -8.29 -6.89
CA ASN A 82 32.75 -8.26 -7.24
C ASN A 82 31.90 -8.78 -6.09
N PHE A 83 31.13 -7.89 -5.44
CA PHE A 83 30.06 -8.26 -4.53
C PHE A 83 29.07 -9.18 -5.25
N ASN A 84 28.94 -10.41 -4.73
CA ASN A 84 27.99 -11.39 -5.24
C ASN A 84 26.72 -11.35 -4.38
N ILE A 85 25.65 -10.80 -4.91
CA ILE A 85 24.37 -10.68 -4.20
C ILE A 85 23.82 -12.04 -3.76
N GLN A 86 23.93 -13.08 -4.58
CA GLN A 86 23.42 -14.41 -4.23
C GLN A 86 24.17 -15.01 -3.04
N MET A 87 25.49 -14.84 -3.01
CA MET A 87 26.32 -15.29 -1.89
C MET A 87 25.97 -14.50 -0.61
N PHE A 88 25.84 -13.18 -0.71
CA PHE A 88 25.42 -12.34 0.42
C PHE A 88 24.07 -12.81 1.00
N LEU A 89 23.07 -13.03 0.14
CA LEU A 89 21.73 -13.42 0.57
C LEU A 89 21.71 -14.83 1.19
N ASN A 90 22.38 -15.80 0.56
CA ASN A 90 22.32 -17.20 0.99
C ASN A 90 23.21 -17.50 2.19
N ASP A 91 24.35 -16.83 2.32
CA ASP A 91 25.33 -17.11 3.37
C ASP A 91 25.13 -16.17 4.58
N HIS A 92 25.02 -14.87 4.34
CA HIS A 92 24.91 -13.89 5.42
C HIS A 92 23.47 -13.65 5.87
N CYS A 93 22.51 -13.60 4.92
CA CYS A 93 21.11 -13.35 5.23
C CYS A 93 20.27 -14.64 5.33
N LYS A 94 20.88 -15.78 5.55
CA LYS A 94 20.18 -17.07 5.67
C LYS A 94 19.11 -17.10 6.76
N ASN A 95 19.33 -16.36 7.85
CA ASN A 95 18.41 -16.27 8.99
C ASN A 95 17.42 -15.10 8.89
N ALA A 96 17.40 -14.36 7.77
CA ALA A 96 16.41 -13.33 7.55
C ALA A 96 14.99 -13.90 7.64
N MET A 97 14.04 -13.11 8.15
CA MET A 97 12.66 -13.58 8.20
C MET A 97 12.03 -13.59 6.79
N ASN A 98 10.94 -14.33 6.63
CA ASN A 98 10.18 -14.29 5.39
C ASN A 98 9.40 -12.96 5.26
N LEU A 99 9.18 -12.48 4.06
CA LEU A 99 8.39 -11.27 3.82
C LEU A 99 6.98 -11.38 4.38
N THR A 100 6.35 -12.53 4.19
CA THR A 100 5.00 -12.80 4.73
C THR A 100 4.99 -12.67 6.25
N ASP A 101 5.97 -13.27 6.96
CA ASP A 101 6.08 -13.18 8.42
C ASP A 101 6.34 -11.75 8.88
N PHE A 102 7.20 -11.02 8.16
CA PHE A 102 7.46 -9.61 8.42
C PHE A 102 6.18 -8.76 8.32
N ILE A 103 5.39 -8.91 7.24
CA ILE A 103 4.13 -8.19 7.06
C ILE A 103 3.14 -8.53 8.18
N GLN A 104 3.08 -9.79 8.59
CA GLN A 104 2.20 -10.22 9.68
C GLN A 104 2.64 -9.68 11.04
N SER A 105 3.93 -9.52 11.29
CA SER A 105 4.48 -9.00 12.53
C SER A 105 4.23 -7.50 12.72
N LEU A 106 4.02 -6.73 11.64
CA LEU A 106 3.83 -5.29 11.73
C LEU A 106 2.61 -4.94 12.58
N PRO A 107 2.79 -4.16 13.68
CA PRO A 107 1.71 -3.84 14.58
C PRO A 107 0.76 -2.82 13.98
N ILE A 108 -0.53 -2.97 14.30
CA ILE A 108 -1.52 -1.93 14.05
C ILE A 108 -1.89 -1.33 15.40
N THR A 109 -1.59 -0.07 15.57
CA THR A 109 -1.72 0.66 16.84
C THR A 109 -2.62 1.89 16.68
N SER A 110 -2.88 2.59 17.78
CA SER A 110 -3.56 3.90 17.74
C SER A 110 -2.85 4.89 16.81
N GLU A 111 -1.52 4.89 16.84
CA GLU A 111 -0.70 5.78 16.01
C GLU A 111 -0.87 5.52 14.51
N THR A 112 -1.07 4.26 14.10
CA THR A 112 -1.32 3.94 12.69
C THR A 112 -2.71 4.42 12.23
N TYR A 113 -3.70 4.44 13.12
CA TYR A 113 -5.00 5.07 12.82
C TYR A 113 -4.90 6.58 12.75
N ASP A 114 -4.26 7.21 13.72
CA ASP A 114 -4.06 8.66 13.71
C ASP A 114 -3.28 9.08 12.46
N SER A 115 -2.24 8.34 12.11
CA SER A 115 -1.50 8.55 10.86
C SER A 115 -2.39 8.39 9.62
N THR A 116 -3.31 7.42 9.60
CA THR A 116 -4.25 7.25 8.48
C THR A 116 -5.22 8.41 8.39
N ILE A 117 -5.72 8.89 9.54
CA ILE A 117 -6.63 10.05 9.61
C ILE A 117 -5.96 11.31 9.07
N GLU A 118 -4.70 11.53 9.43
CA GLU A 118 -3.97 12.78 9.14
C GLU A 118 -3.26 12.76 7.79
N ASN A 119 -2.66 11.64 7.44
CA ASN A 119 -1.70 11.52 6.34
C ASN A 119 -2.17 10.65 5.18
N GLY A 120 -3.24 9.88 5.37
CA GLY A 120 -3.76 8.93 4.41
C GLY A 120 -3.07 7.56 4.43
N LEU A 121 -3.73 6.57 3.86
CA LEU A 121 -3.33 5.17 3.94
C LEU A 121 -1.94 4.90 3.35
N THR A 122 -1.62 5.48 2.19
CA THR A 122 -0.33 5.26 1.50
C THR A 122 0.87 5.63 2.37
N LYS A 123 0.81 6.81 3.03
CA LYS A 123 1.89 7.23 3.93
C LYS A 123 1.96 6.35 5.16
N THR A 124 0.82 5.97 5.71
CA THR A 124 0.75 5.09 6.88
C THR A 124 1.39 3.73 6.58
N ILE A 125 0.99 3.07 5.49
CA ILE A 125 1.59 1.79 5.07
C ILE A 125 3.10 1.94 4.83
N THR A 126 3.50 3.03 4.17
CA THR A 126 4.93 3.32 3.97
C THR A 126 5.68 3.40 5.30
N SER A 127 5.17 4.18 6.25
CA SER A 127 5.80 4.35 7.56
C SER A 127 5.86 3.05 8.36
N MET A 128 4.79 2.25 8.35
CA MET A 128 4.76 0.96 9.01
C MET A 128 5.87 0.03 8.50
N MET A 129 5.99 -0.11 7.18
CA MET A 129 7.03 -0.94 6.56
C MET A 129 8.44 -0.42 6.85
N LEU A 130 8.65 0.91 6.73
CA LEU A 130 9.96 1.50 7.00
C LEU A 130 10.38 1.36 8.46
N ASN A 131 9.44 1.55 9.40
CA ASN A 131 9.70 1.40 10.82
C ASN A 131 10.04 -0.06 11.17
N GLY A 132 9.24 -1.03 10.70
CA GLY A 132 9.55 -2.44 10.91
C GLY A 132 10.91 -2.84 10.32
N LEU A 133 11.27 -2.36 9.12
CA LEU A 133 12.59 -2.61 8.53
C LEU A 133 13.73 -1.91 9.29
N ASN A 134 13.45 -0.81 10.01
CA ASN A 134 14.43 -0.15 10.86
C ASN A 134 14.74 -0.91 12.15
N GLU A 135 13.76 -1.64 12.67
CA GLU A 135 13.89 -2.45 13.88
C GLU A 135 14.72 -3.72 13.64
N LEU A 136 14.85 -4.14 12.37
CA LEU A 136 15.62 -5.32 11.99
C LEU A 136 17.06 -4.96 11.63
N ASP A 137 17.99 -5.83 12.08
CA ASP A 137 19.37 -5.81 11.56
C ASP A 137 19.34 -6.02 10.04
N ILE A 138 20.36 -5.50 9.35
CA ILE A 138 20.45 -5.60 7.90
C ILE A 138 20.39 -7.05 7.41
N LEU A 139 20.99 -7.98 8.15
CA LEU A 139 21.05 -9.42 7.79
C LEU A 139 19.72 -10.15 8.08
N GLU A 140 18.84 -9.56 8.88
CA GLU A 140 17.55 -10.14 9.26
C GLU A 140 16.40 -9.63 8.39
N ARG A 141 16.63 -8.57 7.58
CA ARG A 141 15.62 -7.99 6.72
C ARG A 141 15.17 -8.95 5.62
N PRO A 142 13.87 -9.08 5.38
CA PRO A 142 13.33 -9.92 4.31
C PRO A 142 13.49 -9.36 2.91
N ILE A 143 14.02 -8.14 2.78
CA ILE A 143 14.09 -7.40 1.52
C ILE A 143 15.44 -6.71 1.41
N HIS A 144 16.11 -6.85 0.25
CA HIS A 144 17.28 -6.08 -0.12
C HIS A 144 17.14 -5.47 -1.51
N CYS A 145 17.80 -4.34 -1.74
CA CYS A 145 17.79 -3.65 -3.02
C CYS A 145 19.21 -3.43 -3.53
N THR A 146 19.47 -3.81 -4.77
CA THR A 146 20.78 -3.59 -5.43
C THR A 146 20.79 -2.38 -6.33
N ASP A 147 19.61 -1.92 -6.79
CA ASP A 147 19.43 -0.72 -7.62
C ASP A 147 18.10 -0.03 -7.24
N ALA A 148 18.19 1.03 -6.44
CA ALA A 148 17.01 1.77 -5.98
C ALA A 148 16.30 2.53 -7.12
N THR A 149 17.00 2.88 -8.18
CA THR A 149 16.43 3.59 -9.33
C THR A 149 15.57 2.64 -10.16
N ARG A 150 16.09 1.46 -10.46
CA ARG A 150 15.40 0.41 -11.21
C ARG A 150 14.51 -0.46 -10.31
N LYS A 151 14.53 -0.23 -8.99
CA LYS A 151 13.80 -1.02 -7.98
C LYS A 151 14.12 -2.51 -8.08
N THR A 152 15.41 -2.83 -8.23
CA THR A 152 15.86 -4.23 -8.28
C THR A 152 15.86 -4.77 -6.86
N LEU A 153 14.76 -5.43 -6.49
CA LEU A 153 14.52 -6.00 -5.18
C LEU A 153 14.79 -7.51 -5.16
N TYR A 154 15.32 -7.97 -4.05
CA TYR A 154 15.42 -9.38 -3.67
C TYR A 154 14.59 -9.57 -2.41
N VAL A 155 13.81 -10.63 -2.38
CA VAL A 155 12.87 -10.91 -1.29
C VAL A 155 13.12 -12.32 -0.81
N LYS A 156 13.03 -12.51 0.52
CA LYS A 156 12.97 -13.83 1.12
C LYS A 156 11.52 -14.17 1.42
N ASP A 157 11.02 -15.23 0.81
CA ASP A 157 9.70 -15.79 1.16
C ASP A 157 9.78 -17.31 1.05
N SER A 158 8.99 -18.03 1.83
CA SER A 158 9.07 -19.50 1.91
C SER A 158 10.51 -20.03 2.09
N ASP A 159 11.29 -19.34 2.91
CA ASP A 159 12.70 -19.63 3.23
C ASP A 159 13.67 -19.58 2.05
N THR A 160 13.27 -19.01 0.93
CA THR A 160 14.09 -18.86 -0.27
C THR A 160 14.26 -17.39 -0.66
N TRP A 161 15.48 -17.05 -1.14
CA TRP A 161 15.77 -15.75 -1.69
C TRP A 161 15.55 -15.74 -3.20
N GLU A 162 14.74 -14.82 -3.69
CA GLU A 162 14.53 -14.63 -5.12
C GLU A 162 14.52 -13.15 -5.53
N LYS A 163 14.80 -12.91 -6.79
CA LYS A 163 14.67 -11.59 -7.37
C LYS A 163 13.20 -11.32 -7.71
N ASP A 164 12.62 -10.31 -7.08
CA ASP A 164 11.23 -9.92 -7.32
C ASP A 164 11.10 -9.09 -8.62
N ASN A 165 11.16 -9.79 -9.78
CA ASN A 165 11.29 -9.17 -11.09
C ASN A 165 10.11 -8.23 -11.43
N GLU A 166 8.88 -8.62 -11.08
CA GLU A 166 7.66 -7.86 -11.33
C GLU A 166 7.13 -7.19 -10.07
N LEU A 167 7.91 -7.19 -9.00
CA LEU A 167 7.54 -6.64 -7.70
C LEU A 167 6.29 -7.32 -7.09
N LEU A 168 6.00 -8.56 -7.50
CA LEU A 168 4.79 -9.28 -7.12
C LEU A 168 4.72 -9.56 -5.62
N HIS A 169 5.82 -10.02 -5.03
CA HIS A 169 5.89 -10.32 -3.60
C HIS A 169 5.72 -9.08 -2.75
N ILE A 170 6.41 -8.00 -3.11
CA ILE A 170 6.30 -6.74 -2.37
C ILE A 170 4.92 -6.09 -2.54
N ILE A 171 4.32 -6.18 -3.73
CA ILE A 171 2.96 -5.69 -3.99
C ILE A 171 1.95 -6.52 -3.18
N LYS A 172 2.09 -7.84 -3.13
CA LYS A 172 1.26 -8.72 -2.30
C LYS A 172 1.34 -8.32 -0.82
N GLY A 173 2.55 -8.13 -0.29
CA GLY A 173 2.75 -7.70 1.09
C GLY A 173 2.12 -6.33 1.39
N ILE A 174 2.24 -5.36 0.47
CA ILE A 174 1.60 -4.04 0.60
C ILE A 174 0.06 -4.20 0.65
N LYS A 175 -0.52 -5.05 -0.20
CA LYS A 175 -1.96 -5.33 -0.23
C LYS A 175 -2.43 -5.93 1.09
N GLU A 176 -1.75 -6.96 1.59
CA GLU A 176 -2.07 -7.62 2.84
C GLU A 176 -2.02 -6.65 4.03
N LEU A 177 -0.97 -5.82 4.11
CA LEU A 177 -0.85 -4.81 5.17
C LEU A 177 -1.95 -3.76 5.07
N SER A 178 -2.30 -3.32 3.86
CA SER A 178 -3.38 -2.36 3.62
C SER A 178 -4.73 -2.93 4.05
N LEU A 179 -4.98 -4.20 3.73
CA LEU A 179 -6.18 -4.90 4.16
C LEU A 179 -6.23 -5.03 5.69
N LYS A 180 -5.14 -5.47 6.31
CA LYS A 180 -5.00 -5.57 7.76
C LYS A 180 -5.31 -4.24 8.46
N GLN A 181 -4.80 -3.11 7.93
CA GLN A 181 -5.07 -1.77 8.46
C GLN A 181 -6.56 -1.40 8.34
N ARG A 182 -7.23 -1.76 7.25
CA ARG A 182 -8.66 -1.47 7.03
C ARG A 182 -9.58 -2.32 7.91
N THR A 183 -9.31 -3.61 8.03
CA THR A 183 -10.19 -4.54 8.78
C THR A 183 -10.26 -4.20 10.27
N LEU A 184 -9.26 -3.50 10.81
CA LEU A 184 -9.22 -3.14 12.21
C LEU A 184 -9.85 -1.77 12.54
N ILE A 185 -10.53 -1.11 11.59
CA ILE A 185 -11.30 0.13 11.85
C ILE A 185 -12.35 -0.08 12.95
N SER A 186 -12.90 -1.28 13.07
CA SER A 186 -13.78 -1.64 14.18
C SER A 186 -13.14 -1.43 15.55
N LYS A 187 -11.86 -1.76 15.71
CA LYS A 187 -11.11 -1.55 16.97
C LYS A 187 -11.02 -0.08 17.33
N TRP A 188 -10.89 0.81 16.33
CA TRP A 188 -10.91 2.25 16.58
C TRP A 188 -12.26 2.69 17.16
N LYS A 189 -13.38 2.17 16.63
CA LYS A 189 -14.73 2.45 17.16
C LYS A 189 -14.88 1.98 18.60
N ASP A 190 -14.37 0.79 18.91
CA ASP A 190 -14.46 0.20 20.24
C ASP A 190 -13.64 1.00 21.26
N ALA A 191 -12.49 1.52 20.84
CA ALA A 191 -11.65 2.40 21.65
C ALA A 191 -12.25 3.81 21.84
N ASN A 192 -13.08 4.28 20.89
CA ASN A 192 -13.69 5.61 20.89
C ASN A 192 -15.22 5.52 21.03
N LYS A 193 -15.71 4.94 22.13
CA LYS A 193 -17.14 4.64 22.35
C LYS A 193 -18.09 5.82 22.17
N GLY A 194 -17.63 7.07 22.38
CA GLY A 194 -18.40 8.30 22.19
C GLY A 194 -18.46 8.82 20.75
N TRP A 195 -17.88 8.12 19.77
CA TRP A 195 -17.72 8.60 18.40
C TRP A 195 -19.03 8.99 17.69
N ARG A 196 -20.18 8.43 18.12
CA ARG A 196 -21.49 8.72 17.52
C ARG A 196 -22.10 10.06 17.96
N THR A 197 -21.67 10.57 19.12
CA THR A 197 -22.24 11.78 19.73
C THR A 197 -21.25 12.93 19.80
N ASP A 198 -19.97 12.66 19.69
CA ASP A 198 -18.90 13.65 19.70
C ASP A 198 -18.54 14.03 18.25
N GLU A 199 -18.75 15.31 17.89
CA GLU A 199 -18.50 15.80 16.53
C GLU A 199 -17.05 15.65 16.08
N ASN A 200 -16.09 15.80 17.01
CA ASN A 200 -14.68 15.64 16.70
C ASN A 200 -14.36 14.17 16.36
N LEU A 201 -14.86 13.25 17.17
CA LEU A 201 -14.68 11.80 16.91
C LEU A 201 -15.43 11.37 15.64
N GLN A 202 -16.59 11.95 15.32
CA GLN A 202 -17.27 11.71 14.05
C GLN A 202 -16.44 12.17 12.86
N SER A 203 -15.83 13.35 12.96
CA SER A 203 -14.92 13.87 11.93
C SER A 203 -13.72 12.97 11.73
N LYS A 204 -13.08 12.54 12.82
CA LYS A 204 -11.95 11.58 12.79
C LYS A 204 -12.36 10.26 12.14
N MET A 205 -13.52 9.71 12.52
CA MET A 205 -14.02 8.47 11.93
C MET A 205 -14.28 8.61 10.43
N THR A 206 -14.88 9.72 10.01
CA THR A 206 -15.14 10.01 8.60
C THR A 206 -13.83 10.09 7.81
N ASN A 207 -12.83 10.80 8.34
CA ASN A 207 -11.51 10.89 7.71
C ASN A 207 -10.79 9.54 7.67
N LEU A 208 -10.88 8.75 8.75
CA LEU A 208 -10.30 7.42 8.80
C LEU A 208 -10.87 6.52 7.69
N VAL A 209 -12.21 6.48 7.58
CA VAL A 209 -12.88 5.68 6.54
C VAL A 209 -12.52 6.19 5.16
N PHE A 210 -12.64 7.49 4.91
CA PHE A 210 -12.34 8.10 3.61
C PHE A 210 -10.89 7.82 3.17
N ASN A 211 -9.93 8.06 4.05
CA ASN A 211 -8.51 7.84 3.75
C ASN A 211 -8.19 6.35 3.57
N SER A 212 -8.90 5.46 4.28
CA SER A 212 -8.75 4.00 4.12
C SER A 212 -9.31 3.47 2.80
N MET A 213 -10.16 4.24 2.09
CA MET A 213 -10.69 3.87 0.78
C MET A 213 -9.67 4.05 -0.36
N THR A 214 -8.50 4.61 -0.09
CA THR A 214 -7.43 4.70 -1.10
C THR A 214 -7.12 3.31 -1.63
N GLN A 215 -7.32 3.11 -2.94
CA GLN A 215 -7.11 1.82 -3.61
C GLN A 215 -5.64 1.62 -3.95
N ILE A 216 -4.79 1.42 -2.92
CA ILE A 216 -3.36 1.18 -3.11
C ILE A 216 -3.13 -0.02 -4.03
N GLU A 217 -4.00 -1.03 -3.96
CA GLU A 217 -3.90 -2.30 -4.66
C GLU A 217 -4.01 -2.19 -6.18
N SER A 218 -4.76 -1.21 -6.66
CA SER A 218 -5.02 -0.98 -8.08
C SER A 218 -4.39 0.31 -8.62
N ASP A 219 -3.85 1.15 -7.75
CA ASP A 219 -3.19 2.40 -8.13
C ASP A 219 -1.67 2.23 -8.15
N GLU A 220 -1.12 2.07 -9.35
CA GLU A 220 0.33 1.94 -9.57
C GLU A 220 1.12 3.14 -9.04
N LYS A 221 0.52 4.34 -8.99
CA LYS A 221 1.21 5.53 -8.45
C LYS A 221 1.36 5.42 -6.95
N GLU A 222 0.31 5.01 -6.25
CA GLU A 222 0.33 4.86 -4.79
C GLU A 222 1.25 3.70 -4.38
N THR A 223 1.10 2.54 -4.99
CA THR A 223 2.02 1.39 -4.80
C THR A 223 3.46 1.78 -5.14
N GLY A 224 3.67 2.50 -6.25
CA GLY A 224 4.98 2.96 -6.68
C GLY A 224 5.67 3.92 -5.70
N LYS A 225 4.92 4.73 -4.93
CA LYS A 225 5.46 5.59 -3.87
C LYS A 225 6.02 4.75 -2.72
N ILE A 226 5.25 3.74 -2.28
CA ILE A 226 5.66 2.83 -1.21
C ILE A 226 6.93 2.07 -1.61
N ILE A 227 6.91 1.42 -2.78
CA ILE A 227 8.05 0.63 -3.29
C ILE A 227 9.30 1.50 -3.42
N ARG A 228 9.17 2.73 -3.92
CA ARG A 228 10.32 3.66 -4.02
C ARG A 228 10.94 3.95 -2.66
N SER A 229 10.12 4.14 -1.64
CA SER A 229 10.59 4.42 -0.28
C SER A 229 11.28 3.19 0.31
N ILE A 230 10.70 2.00 0.14
CA ILE A 230 11.29 0.74 0.57
C ILE A 230 12.62 0.49 -0.15
N SER A 231 12.66 0.61 -1.49
CA SER A 231 13.86 0.40 -2.29
C SER A 231 15.04 1.25 -1.83
N LYS A 232 14.77 2.51 -1.47
CA LYS A 232 15.80 3.41 -0.92
C LYS A 232 16.28 2.96 0.46
N LYS A 233 15.35 2.49 1.30
CA LYS A 233 15.65 2.10 2.68
C LYS A 233 16.50 0.82 2.77
N VAL A 234 16.22 -0.14 1.90
CA VAL A 234 16.90 -1.44 1.89
C VAL A 234 18.01 -1.52 0.82
N TYR A 235 18.40 -0.37 0.28
CA TYR A 235 19.49 -0.31 -0.70
C TYR A 235 20.82 -0.69 -0.05
N LEU A 236 21.50 -1.64 -0.68
CA LEU A 236 22.86 -2.03 -0.32
C LEU A 236 23.83 -1.04 -0.98
N ASP A 237 24.35 -0.11 -0.21
CA ASP A 237 25.34 0.82 -0.67
C ASP A 237 26.72 0.15 -0.86
N ASN A 238 27.67 0.91 -1.39
CA ASN A 238 29.00 0.36 -1.66
C ASN A 238 29.78 0.01 -0.39
N GLU A 239 29.57 0.75 0.68
CA GLU A 239 30.20 0.51 1.97
C GLU A 239 29.72 -0.83 2.55
N THR A 240 28.40 -1.03 2.58
CA THR A 240 27.77 -2.28 2.98
C THR A 240 28.26 -3.45 2.11
N LYS A 241 28.29 -3.28 0.77
CA LYS A 241 28.77 -4.34 -0.13
C LYS A 241 30.21 -4.70 0.12
N GLN A 242 31.09 -3.73 0.42
CA GLN A 242 32.51 -3.98 0.70
C GLN A 242 32.73 -4.75 2.01
N SER A 243 31.87 -4.62 3.00
CA SER A 243 31.99 -5.35 4.27
C SER A 243 31.66 -6.83 4.16
N TYR A 244 31.12 -7.28 3.02
CA TYR A 244 30.73 -8.69 2.75
C TYR A 244 31.38 -9.28 1.49
N ILE A 245 32.55 -8.79 1.10
CA ILE A 245 33.36 -9.34 -0.02
C ILE A 245 34.44 -10.33 0.51
#